data_979e4bc059b4fca2c24a705d6298f154
#
_entry.id   979e4bc059b4fca2c24a705d6298f154
#
_cell.length_a   1.000
_cell.length_b   1.000
_cell.length_c   1.000
_cell.angle_alpha   90.00
_cell.angle_beta   90.00
_cell.angle_gamma   90.00
#
_symmetry.space_group_name_H-M   'P 1'
#
loop_
_entity.id
_entity.type
_entity.pdbx_description
1 polymer ?
#
loop_
_entity_poly.entity_id
_entity_poly.type
_entity_poly.pdbx_seq_one_letter_code
_entity_poly.pdbx_strand_id
1 'polypeptide(L)'
;VPVGYPRSSRGAVTAAVNWVASLPTVVRLGPLRLADTMSQLLSEDQGVAGAEEVVADYFELFDELGPDFASRVWIESPLQVTTIRTSDSAAEVSVWAMLVTGDSVDGPIEALWRTHHISLVWERDDWRIDDVTIAEGPTPVPTGTALPSEPSDFVDVDGWEPAVFADTTTEVE
;
A
#
# COMPACT_ATOMS: atom_id res chain seq x y z
N VAL A 1 -4.17 -1.84 10.68
CA VAL A 1 -4.11 -0.64 9.83
C VAL A 1 -4.72 0.51 10.62
N PRO A 2 -4.10 1.69 10.69
CA PRO A 2 -4.71 2.86 11.31
C PRO A 2 -5.99 3.28 10.58
N VAL A 3 -6.94 3.87 11.32
CA VAL A 3 -8.25 4.36 10.85
C VAL A 3 -8.59 5.69 11.55
N GLY A 4 -9.64 6.37 11.12
CA GLY A 4 -10.12 7.61 11.75
C GLY A 4 -9.38 8.85 11.26
N TYR A 5 -9.04 8.89 9.99
CA TYR A 5 -8.39 10.05 9.38
C TYR A 5 -9.37 11.22 9.22
N PRO A 6 -8.89 12.47 9.30
CA PRO A 6 -9.76 13.63 9.10
C PRO A 6 -10.26 13.71 7.64
N ARG A 7 -11.49 14.23 7.46
CA ARG A 7 -12.09 14.52 6.15
C ARG A 7 -11.40 15.71 5.49
N SER A 8 -10.25 15.45 4.90
CA SER A 8 -9.41 16.47 4.25
C SER A 8 -8.46 15.81 3.27
N SER A 9 -7.90 16.59 2.34
CA SER A 9 -6.86 16.11 1.40
C SER A 9 -5.68 15.48 2.16
N ARG A 10 -5.23 16.11 3.23
CA ARG A 10 -4.15 15.56 4.08
C ARG A 10 -4.55 14.22 4.72
N GLY A 11 -5.80 14.10 5.17
CA GLY A 11 -6.32 12.86 5.74
C GLY A 11 -6.33 11.73 4.72
N ALA A 12 -6.77 12.00 3.49
CA ALA A 12 -6.74 11.04 2.39
C ALA A 12 -5.32 10.57 2.05
N VAL A 13 -4.39 11.51 1.92
CA VAL A 13 -2.96 11.19 1.68
C VAL A 13 -2.39 10.34 2.80
N THR A 14 -2.66 10.70 4.06
CA THR A 14 -2.18 9.93 5.21
C THR A 14 -2.78 8.53 5.24
N ALA A 15 -4.07 8.38 4.91
CA ALA A 15 -4.72 7.08 4.79
C ALA A 15 -4.05 6.20 3.73
N ALA A 16 -3.80 6.74 2.52
CA ALA A 16 -3.13 6.02 1.44
C ALA A 16 -1.72 5.56 1.83
N VAL A 17 -0.91 6.44 2.41
CA VAL A 17 0.46 6.13 2.84
C VAL A 17 0.47 5.04 3.92
N ASN A 18 -0.40 5.15 4.93
CA ASN A 18 -0.48 4.15 6.00
C ASN A 18 -1.02 2.80 5.49
N TRP A 19 -1.92 2.82 4.50
CA TRP A 19 -2.37 1.60 3.86
C TRP A 19 -1.21 0.86 3.19
N VAL A 20 -0.42 1.53 2.34
CA VAL A 20 0.75 0.94 1.68
C VAL A 20 1.74 0.40 2.71
N ALA A 21 2.09 1.17 3.73
CA ALA A 21 3.00 0.73 4.80
C ALA A 21 2.48 -0.47 5.60
N SER A 22 1.16 -0.67 5.66
CA SER A 22 0.53 -1.76 6.41
C SER A 22 0.41 -3.05 5.60
N LEU A 23 0.54 -3.02 4.27
CA LEU A 23 0.37 -4.18 3.39
C LEU A 23 1.14 -5.42 3.88
N PRO A 24 2.45 -5.34 4.22
CA PRO A 24 3.20 -6.50 4.67
C PRO A 24 2.64 -7.13 5.96
N THR A 25 2.05 -6.33 6.81
CA THR A 25 1.42 -6.80 8.06
C THR A 25 0.05 -7.42 7.77
N VAL A 26 -0.75 -6.77 6.92
CA VAL A 26 -2.11 -7.23 6.57
C VAL A 26 -2.05 -8.59 5.88
N VAL A 27 -1.15 -8.77 4.92
CA VAL A 27 -0.98 -10.04 4.20
C VAL A 27 -0.60 -11.19 5.14
N ARG A 28 0.08 -10.92 6.25
CA ARG A 28 0.45 -11.94 7.25
C ARG A 28 -0.65 -12.31 8.25
N LEU A 29 -1.77 -11.64 8.23
CA LEU A 29 -2.88 -11.92 9.17
C LEU A 29 -3.53 -13.29 8.94
N GLY A 30 -3.31 -13.88 7.77
CA GLY A 30 -4.00 -15.08 7.31
C GLY A 30 -5.43 -14.77 6.81
N PRO A 31 -6.05 -15.70 6.06
CA PRO A 31 -7.20 -15.38 5.21
C PRO A 31 -8.42 -14.83 5.95
N LEU A 32 -8.76 -15.37 7.12
CA LEU A 32 -9.94 -14.92 7.88
C LEU A 32 -9.79 -13.50 8.42
N ARG A 33 -8.62 -13.16 8.96
CA ARG A 33 -8.35 -11.80 9.47
C ARG A 33 -8.11 -10.83 8.33
N LEU A 34 -7.53 -11.30 7.23
CA LEU A 34 -7.37 -10.51 6.02
C LEU A 34 -8.73 -10.06 5.50
N ALA A 35 -9.69 -10.99 5.31
CA ALA A 35 -11.04 -10.68 4.87
C ALA A 35 -11.74 -9.65 5.78
N ASP A 36 -11.67 -9.85 7.09
CA ASP A 36 -12.25 -8.94 8.08
C ASP A 36 -11.60 -7.55 8.03
N THR A 37 -10.28 -7.49 7.92
CA THR A 37 -9.53 -6.24 7.80
C THR A 37 -9.89 -5.52 6.50
N MET A 38 -9.91 -6.23 5.37
CA MET A 38 -10.22 -5.64 4.08
C MET A 38 -11.67 -5.13 4.01
N SER A 39 -12.63 -5.84 4.58
CA SER A 39 -14.03 -5.38 4.66
C SER A 39 -14.19 -4.06 5.42
N GLN A 40 -13.26 -3.75 6.33
CA GLN A 40 -13.24 -2.49 7.07
C GLN A 40 -12.51 -1.36 6.31
N LEU A 41 -11.61 -1.69 5.41
CA LEU A 41 -10.80 -0.72 4.66
C LEU A 41 -11.40 -0.37 3.30
N LEU A 42 -12.11 -1.29 2.68
CA LEU A 42 -12.71 -1.11 1.37
C LEU A 42 -13.99 -0.26 1.42
N SER A 43 -14.30 0.39 0.31
CA SER A 43 -15.54 1.14 0.10
C SER A 43 -16.77 0.21 0.14
N GLU A 44 -17.97 0.79 0.25
CA GLU A 44 -19.23 0.02 0.19
C GLU A 44 -19.44 -0.59 -1.19
N ASP A 45 -18.97 0.07 -2.24
CA ASP A 45 -19.06 -0.42 -3.62
C ASP A 45 -18.17 -1.66 -3.86
N GLN A 46 -16.99 -1.72 -3.25
CA GLN A 46 -16.15 -2.91 -3.25
C GLN A 46 -16.71 -4.02 -2.35
N GLY A 47 -17.18 -3.65 -1.19
CA GLY A 47 -17.93 -4.51 -0.27
C GLY A 47 -17.29 -5.86 0.00
N VAL A 48 -18.14 -6.90 0.13
CA VAL A 48 -17.72 -8.28 0.39
C VAL A 48 -16.97 -8.88 -0.80
N ALA A 49 -17.39 -8.55 -2.03
CA ALA A 49 -16.77 -9.10 -3.24
C ALA A 49 -15.29 -8.70 -3.37
N GLY A 50 -14.95 -7.43 -3.11
CA GLY A 50 -13.56 -6.98 -3.11
C GLY A 50 -12.73 -7.64 -2.01
N ALA A 51 -13.30 -7.87 -0.82
CA ALA A 51 -12.61 -8.58 0.24
C ALA A 51 -12.37 -10.06 -0.10
N GLU A 52 -13.32 -10.72 -0.79
CA GLU A 52 -13.18 -12.09 -1.28
C GLU A 52 -12.10 -12.20 -2.37
N GLU A 53 -12.01 -11.21 -3.27
CA GLU A 53 -10.97 -11.14 -4.31
C GLU A 53 -9.58 -11.02 -3.67
N VAL A 54 -9.38 -10.14 -2.71
CA VAL A 54 -8.11 -9.99 -1.99
C VAL A 54 -7.72 -11.31 -1.28
N VAL A 55 -8.69 -12.05 -0.75
CA VAL A 55 -8.41 -13.37 -0.14
C VAL A 55 -8.05 -14.40 -1.19
N ALA A 56 -8.66 -14.38 -2.37
CA ALA A 56 -8.29 -15.25 -3.48
C ALA A 56 -6.85 -14.99 -3.94
N ASP A 57 -6.48 -13.73 -4.15
CA ASP A 57 -5.11 -13.32 -4.50
C ASP A 57 -4.09 -13.74 -3.41
N TYR A 58 -4.50 -13.69 -2.14
CA TYR A 58 -3.66 -14.17 -1.04
C TYR A 58 -3.37 -15.67 -1.17
N PHE A 59 -4.37 -16.49 -1.53
CA PHE A 59 -4.15 -17.93 -1.71
C PHE A 59 -3.29 -18.22 -2.94
N GLU A 60 -3.44 -17.50 -4.04
CA GLU A 60 -2.57 -17.62 -5.21
C GLU A 60 -1.12 -17.30 -4.82
N LEU A 61 -0.90 -16.19 -4.13
CA LEU A 61 0.42 -15.79 -3.64
C LEU A 61 1.02 -16.82 -2.66
N PHE A 62 0.20 -17.39 -1.77
CA PHE A 62 0.63 -18.43 -0.84
C PHE A 62 1.03 -19.72 -1.58
N ASP A 63 0.28 -20.12 -2.59
CA ASP A 63 0.59 -21.31 -3.41
C ASP A 63 1.87 -21.11 -4.22
N GLU A 64 2.10 -19.89 -4.75
CA GLU A 64 3.30 -19.54 -5.50
C GLU A 64 4.55 -19.51 -4.61
N LEU A 65 4.48 -18.86 -3.45
CA LEU A 65 5.60 -18.62 -2.54
C LEU A 65 5.84 -19.77 -1.55
N GLY A 66 4.88 -20.70 -1.42
CA GLY A 66 4.97 -21.87 -0.57
C GLY A 66 4.75 -21.61 0.93
N PRO A 67 4.85 -22.65 1.77
CA PRO A 67 4.50 -22.61 3.19
C PRO A 67 5.41 -21.66 4.01
N ASP A 68 6.57 -21.32 3.50
CA ASP A 68 7.51 -20.39 4.16
C ASP A 68 7.18 -18.92 3.91
N PHE A 69 6.08 -18.63 3.22
CA PHE A 69 5.60 -17.27 2.94
C PHE A 69 5.58 -16.36 4.18
N ALA A 70 5.09 -16.89 5.32
CA ALA A 70 5.00 -16.12 6.56
C ALA A 70 6.38 -15.78 7.17
N SER A 71 7.42 -16.56 6.84
CA SER A 71 8.80 -16.33 7.32
C SER A 71 9.62 -15.41 6.41
N ARG A 72 9.13 -15.13 5.20
CA ARG A 72 9.82 -14.22 4.29
C ARG A 72 9.88 -12.80 4.84
N VAL A 73 11.00 -12.14 4.59
CA VAL A 73 11.09 -10.69 4.80
C VAL A 73 10.22 -10.01 3.76
N TRP A 74 9.32 -9.16 4.23
CA TRP A 74 8.49 -8.32 3.39
C TRP A 74 8.29 -6.98 4.10
N ILE A 75 8.91 -5.95 3.57
CA ILE A 75 8.82 -4.59 4.08
C ILE A 75 8.44 -3.70 2.92
N GLU A 76 7.37 -2.96 3.04
CA GLU A 76 6.99 -1.96 2.06
C GLU A 76 7.08 -0.58 2.70
N SER A 77 7.92 0.27 2.12
CA SER A 77 8.22 1.58 2.63
C SER A 77 7.76 2.65 1.63
N PRO A 78 6.68 3.38 1.91
CA PRO A 78 6.32 4.57 1.16
C PRO A 78 7.44 5.60 1.22
N LEU A 79 7.79 6.19 0.09
CA LEU A 79 8.88 7.16 -0.03
C LEU A 79 8.39 8.53 -0.46
N GLN A 80 7.54 8.57 -1.48
CA GLN A 80 6.97 9.79 -2.01
C GLN A 80 5.49 9.62 -2.31
N VAL A 81 4.76 10.71 -2.30
CA VAL A 81 3.33 10.72 -2.54
C VAL A 81 2.96 11.94 -3.40
N THR A 82 1.99 11.76 -4.27
CA THR A 82 1.33 12.87 -4.96
C THR A 82 -0.19 12.71 -4.94
N THR A 83 -0.90 13.82 -4.90
CA THR A 83 -2.35 13.85 -5.00
C THR A 83 -2.73 14.25 -6.43
N ILE A 84 -3.39 13.36 -7.15
CA ILE A 84 -3.85 13.60 -8.52
C ILE A 84 -5.14 14.42 -8.50
N ARG A 85 -6.09 14.01 -7.68
CA ARG A 85 -7.35 14.71 -7.43
C ARG A 85 -7.76 14.60 -5.97
N THR A 86 -8.45 15.62 -5.47
CA THR A 86 -9.04 15.60 -4.13
C THR A 86 -10.30 16.46 -4.09
N SER A 87 -11.27 15.99 -3.32
CA SER A 87 -12.48 16.68 -2.93
C SER A 87 -12.80 16.35 -1.47
N ASP A 88 -13.92 16.83 -0.96
CA ASP A 88 -14.35 16.51 0.40
C ASP A 88 -14.78 15.05 0.59
N SER A 89 -15.01 14.31 -0.51
CA SER A 89 -15.55 12.94 -0.44
C SER A 89 -14.81 11.92 -1.31
N ALA A 90 -13.84 12.35 -2.13
CA ALA A 90 -13.05 11.46 -2.96
C ALA A 90 -11.63 12.00 -3.14
N ALA A 91 -10.66 11.11 -3.25
CA ALA A 91 -9.27 11.44 -3.53
C ALA A 91 -8.62 10.37 -4.41
N GLU A 92 -7.74 10.79 -5.31
CA GLU A 92 -6.83 9.93 -6.05
C GLU A 92 -5.41 10.26 -5.63
N VAL A 93 -4.72 9.29 -5.07
CA VAL A 93 -3.38 9.43 -4.49
C VAL A 93 -2.46 8.39 -5.09
N SER A 94 -1.27 8.81 -5.52
CA SER A 94 -0.23 7.88 -5.94
C SER A 94 0.88 7.87 -4.90
N VAL A 95 1.28 6.65 -4.49
CA VAL A 95 2.32 6.41 -3.49
C VAL A 95 3.44 5.61 -4.13
N TRP A 96 4.60 6.22 -4.28
CA TRP A 96 5.80 5.53 -4.71
C TRP A 96 6.49 4.90 -3.51
N ALA A 97 6.74 3.58 -3.60
CA ALA A 97 7.24 2.78 -2.50
C ALA A 97 8.38 1.86 -2.92
N MET A 98 9.20 1.49 -1.95
CA MET A 98 10.18 0.43 -2.07
C MET A 98 9.70 -0.80 -1.32
N LEU A 99 9.56 -1.92 -2.03
CA LEU A 99 9.33 -3.23 -1.47
C LEU A 99 10.67 -3.94 -1.29
N VAL A 100 10.97 -4.35 -0.07
CA VAL A 100 12.08 -5.26 0.23
C VAL A 100 11.49 -6.63 0.53
N THR A 101 11.88 -7.63 -0.23
CA THR A 101 11.42 -9.01 -0.04
C THR A 101 12.61 -9.97 -0.13
N GLY A 102 12.50 -11.13 0.53
CA GLY A 102 13.54 -12.15 0.50
C GLY A 102 13.27 -13.30 1.44
N ASP A 103 14.02 -14.36 1.29
CA ASP A 103 14.00 -15.48 2.21
C ASP A 103 14.78 -15.12 3.49
N SER A 104 14.18 -15.37 4.64
CA SER A 104 14.77 -15.00 5.94
C SER A 104 15.97 -15.86 6.35
N VAL A 105 16.20 -16.99 5.68
CA VAL A 105 17.21 -17.96 6.13
C VAL A 105 18.46 -17.95 5.28
N ASP A 106 18.38 -18.09 3.96
CA ASP A 106 19.54 -18.18 3.08
C ASP A 106 19.31 -17.60 1.66
N GLY A 107 18.15 -16.99 1.40
CA GLY A 107 17.78 -16.47 0.09
C GLY A 107 18.28 -15.04 -0.14
N PRO A 108 18.36 -14.62 -1.40
CA PRO A 108 18.70 -13.24 -1.73
C PRO A 108 17.59 -12.30 -1.22
N ILE A 109 18.02 -11.14 -0.72
CA ILE A 109 17.12 -10.02 -0.45
C ILE A 109 17.06 -9.17 -1.70
N GLU A 110 15.85 -8.91 -2.18
CA GLU A 110 15.60 -8.08 -3.34
C GLU A 110 14.85 -6.81 -2.93
N ALA A 111 15.16 -5.71 -3.60
CA ALA A 111 14.41 -4.48 -3.49
C ALA A 111 13.74 -4.19 -4.83
N LEU A 112 12.44 -4.00 -4.80
CA LEU A 112 11.60 -3.68 -5.93
C LEU A 112 10.99 -2.30 -5.71
N TRP A 113 10.79 -1.56 -6.78
CA TRP A 113 10.19 -0.23 -6.75
C TRP A 113 8.84 -0.29 -7.44
N ARG A 114 7.84 0.31 -6.82
CA ARG A 114 6.49 0.32 -7.38
C ARG A 114 5.71 1.55 -6.98
N THR A 115 4.72 1.87 -7.79
CA THR A 115 3.79 2.96 -7.56
C THR A 115 2.40 2.39 -7.34
N HIS A 116 1.80 2.70 -6.20
CA HIS A 116 0.42 2.39 -5.88
C HIS A 116 -0.45 3.59 -6.27
N HIS A 117 -1.38 3.39 -7.19
CA HIS A 117 -2.42 4.36 -7.53
C HIS A 117 -3.68 3.98 -6.77
N ILE A 118 -4.12 4.84 -5.85
CA ILE A 118 -5.15 4.54 -4.88
C ILE A 118 -6.28 5.54 -5.03
N SER A 119 -7.48 5.04 -5.31
CA SER A 119 -8.72 5.80 -5.24
C SER A 119 -9.35 5.63 -3.85
N LEU A 120 -9.71 6.74 -3.23
CA LEU A 120 -10.29 6.79 -1.90
C LEU A 120 -11.62 7.51 -1.94
N VAL A 121 -12.59 7.01 -1.16
CA VAL A 121 -13.88 7.66 -0.90
C VAL A 121 -14.09 7.87 0.59
N TRP A 122 -14.82 8.94 0.94
CA TRP A 122 -15.18 9.24 2.33
C TRP A 122 -16.49 8.55 2.68
N GLU A 123 -16.42 7.49 3.47
CA GLU A 123 -17.57 6.70 3.93
C GLU A 123 -17.40 6.29 5.39
N ARG A 124 -18.50 6.19 6.11
CA ARG A 124 -18.50 5.71 7.51
C ARG A 124 -17.50 6.47 8.40
N ASP A 125 -17.45 7.79 8.19
CA ASP A 125 -16.58 8.74 8.92
C ASP A 125 -15.08 8.43 8.78
N ASP A 126 -14.66 7.84 7.63
CA ASP A 126 -13.25 7.57 7.34
C ASP A 126 -12.99 7.53 5.82
N TRP A 127 -11.71 7.53 5.44
CA TRP A 127 -11.27 7.27 4.06
C TRP A 127 -11.22 5.78 3.79
N ARG A 128 -11.96 5.34 2.77
CA ARG A 128 -12.06 3.94 2.32
C ARG A 128 -11.42 3.78 0.96
N ILE A 129 -10.82 2.62 0.73
CA ILE A 129 -10.20 2.27 -0.54
C ILE A 129 -11.31 1.85 -1.50
N ASP A 130 -11.38 2.53 -2.64
CA ASP A 130 -12.35 2.25 -3.69
C ASP A 130 -11.71 1.48 -4.85
N ASP A 131 -10.47 1.79 -5.19
CA ASP A 131 -9.68 1.07 -6.19
C ASP A 131 -8.20 1.18 -5.90
N VAL A 132 -7.43 0.16 -6.30
CA VAL A 132 -5.97 0.15 -6.24
C VAL A 132 -5.41 -0.50 -7.49
N THR A 133 -4.50 0.20 -8.14
CA THR A 133 -3.64 -0.38 -9.17
C THR A 133 -2.17 -0.22 -8.79
N ILE A 134 -1.34 -1.19 -9.12
CA ILE A 134 0.08 -1.20 -8.81
C ILE A 134 0.86 -1.26 -10.11
N ALA A 135 1.77 -0.31 -10.30
CA ALA A 135 2.70 -0.28 -11.42
C ALA A 135 4.14 -0.51 -10.92
N GLU A 136 4.94 -1.23 -11.68
CA GLU A 136 6.37 -1.37 -11.40
C GLU A 136 7.10 -0.06 -11.67
N GLY A 137 8.09 0.26 -10.81
CA GLY A 137 8.95 1.43 -10.95
C GLY A 137 8.35 2.74 -10.46
N PRO A 138 9.01 3.85 -10.84
CA PRO A 138 10.34 3.91 -11.43
C PRO A 138 11.44 3.42 -10.48
N THR A 139 12.47 2.76 -11.02
CA THR A 139 13.58 2.18 -10.25
C THR A 139 14.79 3.12 -10.25
N PRO A 140 15.15 3.76 -9.12
CA PRO A 140 16.19 4.78 -9.08
C PRO A 140 17.61 4.21 -9.19
N VAL A 141 17.80 2.96 -8.74
CA VAL A 141 19.10 2.28 -8.77
C VAL A 141 18.91 0.81 -9.14
N PRO A 142 19.89 0.19 -9.80
CA PRO A 142 19.87 -1.25 -10.03
C PRO A 142 19.87 -2.00 -8.69
N THR A 143 18.87 -2.85 -8.47
CA THR A 143 18.80 -3.73 -7.31
C THR A 143 18.55 -5.15 -7.81
N GLY A 144 19.50 -6.06 -7.56
CA GLY A 144 19.36 -7.44 -8.00
C GLY A 144 19.11 -7.58 -9.50
N THR A 145 17.91 -8.01 -9.88
CA THR A 145 17.47 -8.19 -11.26
C THR A 145 16.80 -6.96 -11.88
N ALA A 146 16.45 -5.96 -11.07
CA ALA A 146 15.80 -4.75 -11.58
C ALA A 146 16.78 -3.89 -12.37
N LEU A 147 16.39 -3.48 -13.56
CA LEU A 147 17.12 -2.49 -14.34
C LEU A 147 16.75 -1.08 -13.85
N PRO A 148 17.70 -0.13 -13.82
CA PRO A 148 17.39 1.25 -13.51
C PRO A 148 16.44 1.80 -14.56
N SER A 149 15.45 2.58 -14.11
CA SER A 149 14.60 3.36 -15.00
C SER A 149 15.37 4.52 -15.63
N GLU A 150 14.97 4.93 -16.82
CA GLU A 150 15.49 6.13 -17.47
C GLU A 150 15.07 7.39 -16.68
N PRO A 151 15.84 8.49 -16.74
CA PRO A 151 15.47 9.73 -16.06
C PRO A 151 14.07 10.26 -16.40
N SER A 152 13.58 9.99 -17.61
CA SER A 152 12.23 10.33 -18.06
C SER A 152 11.13 9.63 -17.25
N ASP A 153 11.41 8.47 -16.68
CA ASP A 153 10.42 7.69 -15.92
C ASP A 153 10.17 8.31 -14.53
N PHE A 154 11.07 9.19 -14.10
CA PHE A 154 10.93 9.90 -12.83
C PHE A 154 10.18 11.24 -12.94
N VAL A 155 9.83 11.67 -14.14
CA VAL A 155 9.09 12.94 -14.35
C VAL A 155 7.77 12.93 -13.57
N ASP A 156 7.11 11.77 -13.50
CA ASP A 156 5.85 11.63 -12.80
C ASP A 156 5.99 11.63 -11.26
N VAL A 157 7.19 11.36 -10.73
CA VAL A 157 7.47 11.41 -9.28
C VAL A 157 8.29 12.63 -8.86
N ASP A 158 8.80 13.39 -9.82
CA ASP A 158 9.50 14.66 -9.55
C ASP A 158 8.50 15.70 -9.02
N GLY A 159 8.85 16.30 -7.88
CA GLY A 159 7.96 17.24 -7.19
C GLY A 159 6.89 16.59 -6.30
N TRP A 160 6.87 15.27 -6.15
CA TRP A 160 6.04 14.61 -5.14
C TRP A 160 6.52 14.96 -3.73
N GLU A 161 5.59 14.99 -2.80
CA GLU A 161 5.91 15.23 -1.40
C GLU A 161 6.42 13.94 -0.74
N PRO A 162 7.34 14.03 0.26
CA PRO A 162 7.72 12.88 1.08
C PRO A 162 6.50 12.25 1.75
N ALA A 163 6.45 10.92 1.78
CA ALA A 163 5.41 10.20 2.48
C ALA A 163 5.51 10.46 4.00
N VAL A 164 4.45 10.98 4.59
CA VAL A 164 4.38 11.31 6.02
C VAL A 164 3.41 10.36 6.70
N PHE A 165 3.91 9.60 7.67
CA PHE A 165 3.08 8.76 8.53
C PHE A 165 2.37 9.63 9.59
N ALA A 166 1.14 9.27 9.94
CA ALA A 166 0.51 9.85 11.10
C ALA A 166 1.29 9.42 12.35
N ASP A 167 1.76 10.38 13.13
CA ASP A 167 2.28 10.11 14.46
C ASP A 167 1.10 9.64 15.33
N THR A 168 1.09 8.34 15.67
CA THR A 168 0.08 7.74 16.53
C THR A 168 0.36 8.02 18.02
N THR A 169 1.22 8.95 18.34
CA THR A 169 1.37 9.46 19.71
C THR A 169 0.17 10.36 20.04
N THR A 170 -0.96 9.73 20.36
CA THR A 170 -1.96 10.38 21.20
C THR A 170 -1.32 10.49 22.59
N GLU A 171 -0.80 11.65 22.94
CA GLU A 171 -0.53 11.96 24.35
C GLU A 171 -1.86 11.84 25.08
N VAL A 172 -1.98 10.79 25.90
CA VAL A 172 -3.07 10.66 26.88
C VAL A 172 -2.68 11.57 28.03
N GLU A 173 -3.30 12.76 28.11
CA GLU A 173 -3.40 13.53 29.34
C GLU A 173 -4.41 12.90 30.30
#